data_37be79429184869ac338ba9b910996d6
#
_entry.id   37be79429184869ac338ba9b910996d6
#
_cell.length_a   1.000
_cell.length_b   1.000
_cell.length_c   1.000
_cell.angle_alpha   90.00
_cell.angle_beta   90.00
_cell.angle_gamma   90.00
#
_symmetry.space_group_name_H-M   'P 1'
#
loop_
_entity.id
_entity.type
_entity.pdbx_description
1 polymer ?
#
loop_
_entity_poly.entity_id
_entity_poly.type
_entity_poly.pdbx_seq_one_letter_code
_entity_poly.pdbx_strand_id
1 'polypeptide(L)'
;MSETIRFHLDENVTIIIAEALRRRGINVTTTPEQGLISASDEEQLAFCLSQSRVIFTQDTDFLILHSQGASHTGIIFCSQGSRSIGEIIRSLVLIWELLEPEEMRQHLEFI
;
A
#
# COMPACT_ATOMS: atom_id res chain seq x y z
N MET A 1 13.21 -17.24 9.35
CA MET A 1 12.69 -15.96 9.88
C MET A 1 11.81 -15.31 8.85
N SER A 2 10.56 -15.01 9.17
CA SER A 2 9.67 -14.39 8.23
C SER A 2 9.89 -12.88 8.19
N GLU A 3 9.75 -12.32 7.00
CA GLU A 3 9.77 -10.89 6.83
C GLU A 3 8.38 -10.33 7.09
N THR A 4 8.31 -9.07 7.52
CA THR A 4 7.05 -8.37 7.65
C THR A 4 6.77 -7.57 6.39
N ILE A 5 5.49 -7.34 6.14
CA ILE A 5 5.05 -6.51 5.03
C ILE A 5 5.58 -5.08 5.23
N ARG A 6 6.06 -4.47 4.16
CA ARG A 6 6.44 -3.07 4.11
C ARG A 6 5.46 -2.35 3.19
N PHE A 7 4.99 -1.20 3.62
CA PHE A 7 3.96 -0.46 2.88
C PHE A 7 4.52 0.72 2.11
N HIS A 8 3.78 1.10 1.09
CA HIS A 8 3.95 2.37 0.39
C HIS A 8 2.58 3.02 0.26
N LEU A 9 2.46 4.30 0.59
CA LEU A 9 1.20 5.02 0.48
C LEU A 9 1.17 5.84 -0.81
N ASP A 10 0.07 5.66 -1.57
CA ASP A 10 -0.19 6.40 -2.81
C ASP A 10 -0.31 7.91 -2.55
N GLU A 11 -0.24 8.71 -3.61
CA GLU A 11 -0.09 10.16 -3.57
C GLU A 11 -1.12 10.86 -2.70
N ASN A 12 -2.38 10.46 -2.79
CA ASN A 12 -3.48 11.15 -2.10
C ASN A 12 -3.84 10.56 -0.73
N VAL A 13 -3.03 9.63 -0.23
CA VAL A 13 -3.26 9.04 1.09
C VAL A 13 -2.65 9.97 2.15
N THR A 14 -3.42 10.27 3.20
CA THR A 14 -2.96 11.18 4.24
C THR A 14 -1.73 10.67 4.98
N ILE A 15 -0.80 11.57 5.27
CA ILE A 15 0.42 11.27 6.04
C ILE A 15 0.11 10.75 7.44
N ILE A 16 -1.07 11.04 7.97
CA ILE A 16 -1.49 10.58 9.30
C ILE A 16 -1.43 9.05 9.38
N ILE A 17 -1.80 8.37 8.29
CA ILE A 17 -1.74 6.92 8.25
C ILE A 17 -0.30 6.44 8.37
N ALA A 18 0.63 7.06 7.62
CA ALA A 18 2.05 6.70 7.70
C ALA A 18 2.59 6.91 9.12
N GLU A 19 2.27 8.04 9.74
CA GLU A 19 2.74 8.36 11.08
C GLU A 19 2.23 7.34 12.11
N ALA A 20 0.96 6.95 12.01
CA ALA A 20 0.38 5.97 12.92
C ALA A 20 1.03 4.59 12.76
N LEU A 21 1.27 4.16 11.53
CA LEU A 21 1.92 2.89 11.27
C LEU A 21 3.37 2.89 11.76
N ARG A 22 4.09 3.99 11.53
CA ARG A 22 5.48 4.13 11.98
C ARG A 22 5.61 4.09 13.49
N ARG A 23 4.64 4.64 14.22
CA ARG A 23 4.64 4.56 15.69
C ARG A 23 4.55 3.12 16.20
N ARG A 24 4.07 2.21 15.37
CA ARG A 24 4.00 0.78 15.69
C ARG A 24 5.19 -0.01 15.16
N GLY A 25 6.21 0.67 14.66
CA GLY A 25 7.41 0.03 14.11
C GLY A 25 7.23 -0.53 12.71
N ILE A 26 6.17 -0.15 12.01
CA ILE A 26 5.90 -0.64 10.66
C ILE A 26 6.63 0.23 9.64
N ASN A 27 7.28 -0.42 8.68
CA ASN A 27 8.04 0.27 7.64
C ASN A 27 7.09 0.80 6.56
N VAL A 28 7.07 2.10 6.39
CA VAL A 28 6.17 2.78 5.43
C VAL A 28 6.95 3.84 4.66
N THR A 29 6.77 3.87 3.34
CA THR A 29 7.20 5.00 2.52
C THR A 29 5.97 5.75 2.02
N THR A 30 6.13 7.03 1.72
CA THR A 30 5.06 7.84 1.14
C THR A 30 5.50 8.39 -0.20
N THR A 31 4.54 8.68 -1.06
CA THR A 31 4.82 9.22 -2.39
C THR A 31 5.62 10.52 -2.33
N PRO A 32 5.25 11.52 -1.50
CA PRO A 32 6.06 12.75 -1.43
C PRO A 32 7.48 12.51 -0.95
N GLU A 33 7.67 11.68 0.06
CA GLU A 33 9.00 11.43 0.63
C GLU A 33 9.93 10.74 -0.33
N GLN A 34 9.38 9.97 -1.28
CA GLN A 34 10.17 9.24 -2.27
C GLN A 34 10.34 10.03 -3.57
N GLY A 35 9.86 11.28 -3.63
CA GLY A 35 9.97 12.09 -4.83
C GLY A 35 9.10 11.60 -5.98
N LEU A 36 7.99 10.93 -5.67
CA LEU A 36 7.11 10.32 -6.66
C LEU A 36 5.84 11.12 -6.92
N ILE A 37 5.75 12.36 -6.43
CA ILE A 37 4.60 13.22 -6.72
C ILE A 37 4.49 13.36 -8.24
N SER A 38 3.28 13.16 -8.76
CA SER A 38 2.98 13.19 -10.20
C SER A 38 3.55 12.02 -11.00
N ALA A 39 4.12 11.03 -10.34
CA ALA A 39 4.50 9.79 -11.01
C ALA A 39 3.24 9.06 -11.49
N SER A 40 3.35 8.33 -12.59
CA SER A 40 2.24 7.51 -13.07
C SER A 40 1.97 6.36 -12.11
N ASP A 41 0.78 5.76 -12.21
CA ASP A 41 0.44 4.60 -11.40
C ASP A 41 1.39 3.43 -11.69
N GLU A 42 1.79 3.27 -12.96
CA GLU A 42 2.77 2.27 -13.36
C GLU A 42 4.12 2.50 -12.68
N GLU A 43 4.55 3.76 -12.60
CA GLU A 43 5.80 4.11 -11.92
C GLU A 43 5.72 3.85 -10.42
N GLN A 44 4.55 4.10 -9.81
CA GLN A 44 4.31 3.78 -8.41
C GLN A 44 4.43 2.26 -8.17
N LEU A 45 3.81 1.45 -9.03
CA LEU A 45 3.90 0.00 -8.91
C LEU A 45 5.33 -0.49 -9.13
N ALA A 46 6.05 0.09 -10.08
CA ALA A 46 7.45 -0.26 -10.34
C ALA A 46 8.34 0.04 -9.13
N PHE A 47 8.12 1.19 -8.49
CA PHE A 47 8.82 1.53 -7.25
C PHE A 47 8.55 0.47 -6.18
N CYS A 48 7.28 0.14 -5.97
CA CYS A 48 6.89 -0.85 -4.95
C CYS A 48 7.50 -2.23 -5.26
N LEU A 49 7.48 -2.62 -6.52
CA LEU A 49 8.07 -3.89 -6.95
C LEU A 49 9.56 -3.92 -6.64
N SER A 50 10.28 -2.84 -6.95
CA SER A 50 11.73 -2.77 -6.72
C SER A 50 12.11 -2.83 -5.25
N GLN A 51 11.21 -2.41 -4.35
CA GLN A 51 11.47 -2.38 -2.92
C GLN A 51 10.68 -3.44 -2.13
N SER A 52 9.96 -4.31 -2.83
CA SER A 52 9.11 -5.34 -2.22
C SER A 52 8.10 -4.73 -1.24
N ARG A 53 7.40 -3.69 -1.69
CA ARG A 53 6.41 -3.00 -0.88
C ARG A 53 5.00 -3.27 -1.37
N VAL A 54 4.06 -3.28 -0.43
CA VAL A 54 2.63 -3.36 -0.72
C VAL A 54 2.10 -1.94 -0.76
N ILE A 55 1.44 -1.56 -1.85
CA ILE A 55 0.87 -0.22 -1.97
C ILE A 55 -0.53 -0.17 -1.36
N PHE A 56 -0.80 0.86 -0.57
CA PHE A 56 -2.16 1.20 -0.14
C PHE A 56 -2.64 2.37 -0.98
N THR A 57 -3.80 2.22 -1.59
CA THR A 57 -4.38 3.23 -2.48
C THR A 57 -5.89 3.32 -2.33
N GLN A 58 -6.43 4.49 -2.69
CA GLN A 58 -7.86 4.72 -2.80
C GLN A 58 -8.25 5.07 -4.25
N ASP A 59 -7.31 4.89 -5.18
CA ASP A 59 -7.48 5.19 -6.60
C ASP A 59 -7.84 3.91 -7.37
N THR A 60 -9.00 3.94 -8.04
CA THR A 60 -9.49 2.80 -8.82
C THR A 60 -8.61 2.45 -10.02
N ASP A 61 -7.72 3.35 -10.45
CA ASP A 61 -6.81 3.06 -11.56
C ASP A 61 -5.89 1.88 -11.25
N PHE A 62 -5.55 1.65 -9.99
CA PHE A 62 -4.75 0.49 -9.59
C PHE A 62 -5.51 -0.82 -9.75
N LEU A 63 -6.83 -0.79 -9.63
CA LEU A 63 -7.67 -1.96 -9.90
C LEU A 63 -7.60 -2.34 -11.37
N ILE A 64 -7.57 -1.34 -12.24
CA ILE A 64 -7.45 -1.56 -13.68
C ILE A 64 -6.10 -2.18 -14.01
N LEU A 65 -5.02 -1.64 -13.46
CA LEU A 65 -3.68 -2.20 -13.68
C LEU A 65 -3.59 -3.64 -13.22
N HIS A 66 -4.16 -3.94 -12.06
CA HIS A 66 -4.19 -5.31 -11.56
C HIS A 66 -4.95 -6.23 -12.52
N SER A 67 -6.12 -5.79 -13.01
CA SER A 67 -6.93 -6.59 -13.94
C SER A 67 -6.23 -6.80 -15.27
N GLN A 68 -5.33 -5.92 -15.66
CA GLN A 68 -4.53 -6.03 -16.88
C GLN A 68 -3.28 -6.89 -16.70
N GLY A 69 -3.07 -7.43 -15.50
CA GLY A 69 -1.94 -8.30 -15.23
C GLY A 69 -0.63 -7.61 -14.90
N ALA A 70 -0.68 -6.33 -14.53
CA ALA A 70 0.53 -5.62 -14.11
C ALA A 70 1.21 -6.35 -12.95
N SER A 71 2.54 -6.48 -13.01
CA SER A 71 3.30 -7.12 -11.94
C SER A 71 3.39 -6.20 -10.72
N HIS A 72 3.10 -6.74 -9.54
CA HIS A 72 3.22 -5.96 -8.30
C HIS A 72 3.39 -6.88 -7.09
N THR A 73 3.77 -6.29 -5.98
CA THR A 73 4.03 -7.01 -4.73
C THR A 73 2.87 -6.91 -3.75
N GLY A 74 1.73 -6.45 -4.22
CA GLY A 74 0.50 -6.37 -3.44
C GLY A 74 -0.14 -4.99 -3.54
N ILE A 75 -1.46 -4.98 -3.69
CA ILE A 75 -2.28 -3.77 -3.69
C ILE A 75 -3.34 -3.93 -2.63
N ILE A 76 -3.46 -2.95 -1.73
CA ILE A 76 -4.55 -2.86 -0.77
C ILE A 76 -5.39 -1.65 -1.18
N PHE A 77 -6.66 -1.88 -1.46
CA PHE A 77 -7.57 -0.84 -1.94
C PHE A 77 -8.68 -0.56 -0.93
N CYS A 78 -8.95 0.72 -0.72
CA CYS A 78 -10.09 1.17 0.08
C CYS A 78 -10.80 2.27 -0.69
N SER A 79 -12.11 2.12 -0.90
CA SER A 79 -12.90 3.16 -1.56
C SER A 79 -12.87 4.46 -0.77
N GLN A 80 -12.80 5.59 -1.49
CA GLN A 80 -12.83 6.92 -0.86
C GLN A 80 -14.09 7.06 -0.01
N GLY A 81 -13.90 7.52 1.22
CA GLY A 81 -15.01 7.81 2.13
C GLY A 81 -15.71 6.60 2.74
N SER A 82 -15.28 5.38 2.43
CA SER A 82 -15.95 4.18 2.94
C SER A 82 -15.50 3.80 4.35
N ARG A 83 -14.32 4.25 4.77
CA ARG A 83 -13.73 3.93 6.08
C ARG A 83 -13.14 5.17 6.71
N SER A 84 -13.15 5.23 8.02
CA SER A 84 -12.43 6.27 8.75
C SER A 84 -10.92 6.00 8.71
N ILE A 85 -10.14 7.04 8.98
CA ILE A 85 -8.68 6.90 9.05
C ILE A 85 -8.29 5.84 10.08
N GLY A 86 -8.96 5.83 11.24
CA GLY A 86 -8.71 4.83 12.28
C GLY A 86 -9.00 3.41 11.84
N GLU A 87 -10.08 3.22 11.08
CA GLU A 87 -10.43 1.91 10.53
C GLU A 87 -9.39 1.44 9.51
N ILE A 88 -8.92 2.34 8.66
CA ILE A 88 -7.87 2.02 7.69
C ILE A 88 -6.59 1.59 8.41
N ILE A 89 -6.18 2.37 9.42
CA ILE A 89 -4.98 2.05 10.20
C ILE A 89 -5.11 0.65 10.83
N ARG A 90 -6.25 0.36 11.46
CA ARG A 90 -6.48 -0.95 12.08
C ARG A 90 -6.40 -2.08 11.06
N SER A 91 -6.97 -1.88 9.87
CA SER A 91 -6.92 -2.90 8.81
C SER A 91 -5.51 -3.14 8.31
N LEU A 92 -4.72 -2.07 8.12
CA LEU A 92 -3.35 -2.20 7.67
C LEU A 92 -2.46 -2.88 8.71
N VAL A 93 -2.66 -2.55 9.99
CA VAL A 93 -1.94 -3.21 11.09
C VAL A 93 -2.28 -4.70 11.12
N LEU A 94 -3.56 -5.04 10.94
CA LEU A 94 -4.00 -6.42 10.96
C LEU A 94 -3.38 -7.22 9.81
N ILE A 95 -3.34 -6.64 8.61
CA ILE A 95 -2.69 -7.27 7.45
C ILE A 95 -1.20 -7.48 7.76
N TRP A 96 -0.53 -6.48 8.32
CA TRP A 96 0.88 -6.56 8.69
C TRP A 96 1.15 -7.69 9.69
N GLU A 97 0.23 -7.88 10.64
CA GLU A 97 0.37 -8.92 11.66
C GLU A 97 0.08 -10.33 11.12
N LEU A 98 -0.89 -10.45 10.22
CA LEU A 98 -1.43 -11.76 9.84
C LEU A 98 -0.90 -12.29 8.51
N LEU A 99 -0.47 -11.43 7.59
CA LEU A 99 -0.04 -11.86 6.27
C LEU A 99 1.46 -11.69 6.10
N GLU A 100 2.02 -12.54 5.27
CA GLU A 100 3.42 -12.43 4.88
C GLU A 100 3.54 -11.78 3.51
N PRO A 101 4.71 -11.19 3.17
CA PRO A 101 4.90 -10.56 1.86
C PRO A 101 4.56 -11.48 0.69
N GLU A 102 4.87 -12.76 0.81
CA GLU A 102 4.58 -13.76 -0.23
C GLU A 102 3.08 -13.84 -0.53
N GLU A 103 2.25 -13.75 0.52
CA GLU A 103 0.80 -13.83 0.37
C GLU A 103 0.21 -12.62 -0.34
N MET A 104 0.90 -11.49 -0.27
CA MET A 104 0.45 -10.27 -0.93
C MET A 104 0.96 -10.15 -2.37
N ARG A 105 1.93 -10.96 -2.75
CA ARG A 105 2.50 -10.88 -4.10
C ARG A 105 1.41 -11.12 -5.14
N GLN A 106 1.25 -10.19 -6.07
CA GLN A 106 0.26 -10.24 -7.16
C GLN A 106 -1.18 -10.35 -6.64
N HIS A 107 -1.41 -9.99 -5.37
CA HIS A 107 -2.72 -10.07 -4.72
C HIS A 107 -3.32 -8.69 -4.54
N LEU A 108 -4.64 -8.60 -4.73
CA LEU A 108 -5.42 -7.39 -4.50
C LEU A 108 -6.32 -7.64 -3.30
N GLU A 109 -6.15 -6.84 -2.24
CA GLU A 109 -6.92 -6.93 -1.01
C GLU A 109 -7.81 -5.70 -0.88
N PHE A 110 -9.10 -5.91 -0.64
CA PHE A 110 -10.05 -4.83 -0.38
C PHE A 110 -10.26 -4.66 1.11
N ILE A 111 -10.23 -3.42 1.59
CA ILE A 111 -10.54 -3.14 3.00
C ILE A 111 -11.62 -2.08 3.16
#